data_93cf372f7312012f961538c5b34e3162
#
_entry.id   93cf372f7312012f961538c5b34e3162
#
_cell.length_a   1.000
_cell.length_b   1.000
_cell.length_c   1.000
_cell.angle_alpha   90.00
_cell.angle_beta   90.00
_cell.angle_gamma   90.00
#
_symmetry.space_group_name_H-M   'P 1'
#
loop_
_entity.id
_entity.type
_entity.pdbx_description
1 polymer ?
#
loop_
_entity_poly.entity_id
_entity_poly.type
_entity_poly.pdbx_seq_one_letter_code
_entity_poly.pdbx_strand_id
1 'polypeptide(L)'
;MTPTLVRQTPTSHAGTAPPPEPGARARDWSEIQERMLVPLYEAAYDRLDVGLGTRLLGLSCGSGLALLMAASRGAAISGIEPRSPQRLALARERLTPDHWSPHARGNTYLGSTLPPAREPYTLITAFDATALLDIDAVRLAERGAPVVLAGWGPPERCATSAVLRLADPLNGGWRPAHRDDLEEIAHRAGLKPDGSGRVACPFGYAGADSAVRGLLSTGLFDAAVEASGQDQVDKEIREALHPYVQPGGTVWMPNVFRYLIARVP
;
A
#
# COMPACT_ATOMS: atom_id res chain seq x y z
N MET A 1 56.11 45.30 4.62
CA MET A 1 54.65 45.31 4.85
C MET A 1 54.13 43.95 4.44
N THR A 2 53.80 43.10 5.43
CA THR A 2 53.35 41.70 5.24
C THR A 2 51.83 41.70 5.30
N PRO A 3 51.08 41.15 4.35
CA PRO A 3 49.62 41.10 4.43
C PRO A 3 49.19 39.98 5.37
N THR A 4 48.40 40.33 6.33
CA THR A 4 47.77 39.41 7.29
C THR A 4 46.61 38.68 6.60
N LEU A 5 46.73 37.36 6.40
CA LEU A 5 45.64 36.48 5.93
C LEU A 5 44.64 36.29 7.05
N VAL A 6 43.44 36.86 6.89
CA VAL A 6 42.27 36.60 7.73
C VAL A 6 41.71 35.23 7.32
N ARG A 7 41.85 34.28 8.21
CA ARG A 7 41.20 32.94 8.12
C ARG A 7 39.69 33.11 8.31
N GLN A 8 38.93 33.02 7.26
CA GLN A 8 37.48 32.87 7.37
C GLN A 8 37.18 31.42 7.79
N THR A 9 36.63 31.24 8.96
CA THR A 9 36.00 29.99 9.42
C THR A 9 34.70 29.80 8.66
N PRO A 10 34.48 28.65 7.98
CA PRO A 10 33.18 28.39 7.39
C PRO A 10 32.20 28.11 8.54
N THR A 11 31.25 29.03 8.74
CA THR A 11 30.06 28.76 9.55
C THR A 11 29.17 27.83 8.76
N SER A 12 29.30 26.54 9.01
CA SER A 12 28.37 25.52 8.53
C SER A 12 27.08 25.65 9.35
N HIS A 13 26.14 26.45 8.85
CA HIS A 13 24.76 26.32 9.23
C HIS A 13 24.13 25.19 8.39
N ALA A 14 24.46 23.95 8.71
CA ALA A 14 23.58 22.84 8.38
C ALA A 14 22.31 23.04 9.23
N GLY A 15 21.33 23.74 8.69
CA GLY A 15 19.99 23.77 9.25
C GLY A 15 19.43 22.35 9.22
N THR A 16 19.49 21.66 10.34
CA THR A 16 18.81 20.39 10.53
C THR A 16 17.33 20.65 10.27
N ALA A 17 16.78 20.09 9.18
CA ALA A 17 15.36 20.15 8.94
C ALA A 17 14.62 19.60 10.18
N PRO A 18 13.53 20.23 10.61
CA PRO A 18 12.79 19.73 11.75
C PRO A 18 12.38 18.27 11.50
N PRO A 19 12.40 17.40 12.51
CA PRO A 19 11.98 16.02 12.34
C PRO A 19 10.56 15.98 11.75
N PRO A 20 10.27 15.09 10.79
CA PRO A 20 8.97 15.00 10.16
C PRO A 20 7.90 14.80 11.22
N GLU A 21 6.77 15.52 11.11
CA GLU A 21 5.64 15.37 12.02
C GLU A 21 5.24 13.91 12.19
N PRO A 22 4.99 13.44 13.42
CA PRO A 22 4.47 12.10 13.63
C PRO A 22 3.20 11.88 12.80
N GLY A 23 3.23 10.88 11.91
CA GLY A 23 2.11 10.57 11.02
C GLY A 23 2.12 11.25 9.65
N ALA A 24 3.05 12.17 9.34
CA ALA A 24 3.14 12.78 8.00
C ALA A 24 3.22 11.71 6.90
N ARG A 25 4.04 10.70 7.08
CA ARG A 25 4.19 9.58 6.16
C ARG A 25 2.91 8.76 5.97
N ALA A 26 2.13 8.55 7.04
CA ALA A 26 0.86 7.86 6.95
C ALA A 26 -0.18 8.70 6.20
N ARG A 27 -0.15 10.03 6.37
CA ARG A 27 -0.98 10.96 5.58
C ARG A 27 -0.59 10.94 4.10
N ASP A 28 0.70 11.01 3.78
CA ASP A 28 1.18 10.90 2.39
C ASP A 28 0.76 9.57 1.74
N TRP A 29 0.82 8.46 2.49
CA TRP A 29 0.25 7.20 2.03
C TRP A 29 -1.25 7.33 1.72
N SER A 30 -2.02 7.82 2.67
CA SER A 30 -3.47 7.91 2.58
C SER A 30 -3.96 8.83 1.46
N GLU A 31 -3.28 9.98 1.28
CA GLU A 31 -3.73 11.05 0.39
C GLU A 31 -3.13 10.95 -1.01
N ILE A 32 -1.94 10.36 -1.13
CA ILE A 32 -1.21 10.29 -2.39
C ILE A 32 -1.20 8.86 -2.91
N GLN A 33 -0.63 7.91 -2.15
CA GLN A 33 -0.26 6.60 -2.68
C GLN A 33 -1.42 5.61 -2.72
N GLU A 34 -2.19 5.47 -1.65
CA GLU A 34 -3.28 4.48 -1.56
C GLU A 34 -4.33 4.66 -2.64
N ARG A 35 -4.58 5.91 -3.05
CA ARG A 35 -5.56 6.27 -4.09
C ARG A 35 -5.23 5.69 -5.47
N MET A 36 -3.96 5.43 -5.73
CA MET A 36 -3.51 4.84 -7.00
C MET A 36 -4.00 3.40 -7.18
N LEU A 37 -4.41 2.74 -6.09
CA LEU A 37 -4.89 1.37 -6.08
C LEU A 37 -6.41 1.24 -6.22
N VAL A 38 -7.16 2.35 -6.30
CA VAL A 38 -8.61 2.35 -6.46
C VAL A 38 -9.08 1.45 -7.61
N PRO A 39 -8.50 1.49 -8.82
CA PRO A 39 -8.93 0.60 -9.89
C PRO A 39 -8.79 -0.89 -9.56
N LEU A 40 -7.77 -1.26 -8.77
CA LEU A 40 -7.58 -2.64 -8.31
C LEU A 40 -8.68 -3.06 -7.33
N TYR A 41 -9.02 -2.19 -6.39
CA TYR A 41 -10.08 -2.44 -5.40
C TYR A 41 -11.44 -2.61 -6.09
N GLU A 42 -11.77 -1.70 -7.02
CA GLU A 42 -12.99 -1.77 -7.82
C GLU A 42 -13.08 -3.07 -8.60
N ALA A 43 -12.05 -3.42 -9.36
CA ALA A 43 -12.04 -4.63 -10.18
C ALA A 43 -12.22 -5.91 -9.35
N ALA A 44 -11.60 -5.99 -8.16
CA ALA A 44 -11.77 -7.12 -7.27
C ALA A 44 -13.18 -7.20 -6.68
N TYR A 45 -13.73 -6.06 -6.27
CA TYR A 45 -15.06 -6.00 -5.66
C TYR A 45 -16.19 -6.22 -6.67
N ASP A 46 -16.05 -5.70 -7.88
CA ASP A 46 -17.01 -5.95 -8.98
C ASP A 46 -17.00 -7.43 -9.38
N ARG A 47 -15.82 -8.04 -9.43
CA ARG A 47 -15.67 -9.46 -9.78
C ARG A 47 -16.32 -10.41 -8.77
N LEU A 48 -16.44 -9.97 -7.50
CA LEU A 48 -16.96 -10.77 -6.39
C LEU A 48 -18.35 -10.30 -5.91
N ASP A 49 -18.99 -9.36 -6.62
CA ASP A 49 -20.28 -8.79 -6.25
C ASP A 49 -20.33 -8.34 -4.77
N VAL A 50 -19.27 -7.64 -4.33
CA VAL A 50 -19.19 -7.16 -2.94
C VAL A 50 -20.37 -6.24 -2.63
N GLY A 51 -21.15 -6.60 -1.61
CA GLY A 51 -22.39 -5.88 -1.24
C GLY A 51 -22.93 -6.29 0.13
N LEU A 52 -24.25 -6.11 0.32
CA LEU A 52 -24.96 -6.28 1.61
C LEU A 52 -24.74 -7.63 2.30
N GLY A 53 -24.54 -8.72 1.54
CA GLY A 53 -24.27 -10.06 2.09
C GLY A 53 -22.81 -10.32 2.40
N THR A 54 -21.89 -9.38 2.15
CA THR A 54 -20.46 -9.57 2.31
C THR A 54 -20.01 -9.22 3.74
N ARG A 55 -19.33 -10.16 4.39
CA ARG A 55 -18.53 -9.93 5.61
C ARG A 55 -17.06 -9.99 5.23
N LEU A 56 -16.44 -8.83 5.09
CA LEU A 56 -15.08 -8.67 4.57
C LEU A 56 -14.07 -8.49 5.70
N LEU A 57 -12.96 -9.22 5.61
CA LEU A 57 -11.76 -8.99 6.41
C LEU A 57 -10.62 -8.49 5.50
N GLY A 58 -10.17 -7.25 5.69
CA GLY A 58 -9.02 -6.67 5.00
C GLY A 58 -7.74 -6.85 5.81
N LEU A 59 -6.74 -7.50 5.21
CA LEU A 59 -5.40 -7.67 5.78
C LEU A 59 -4.48 -6.55 5.29
N SER A 60 -3.64 -6.01 6.18
CA SER A 60 -2.81 -4.82 5.92
C SER A 60 -3.66 -3.71 5.27
N CYS A 61 -4.75 -3.34 5.95
CA CYS A 61 -5.79 -2.48 5.38
C CYS A 61 -5.35 -1.03 5.14
N GLY A 62 -4.12 -0.68 5.45
CA GLY A 62 -3.56 0.65 5.25
C GLY A 62 -4.34 1.72 6.00
N SER A 63 -4.69 2.81 5.32
CA SER A 63 -5.56 3.85 5.87
C SER A 63 -7.06 3.60 5.59
N GLY A 64 -7.44 2.38 5.20
CA GLY A 64 -8.82 1.91 5.13
C GLY A 64 -9.59 2.28 3.88
N LEU A 65 -8.94 2.74 2.79
CA LEU A 65 -9.66 3.14 1.57
C LEU A 65 -10.40 1.96 0.92
N ALA A 66 -9.75 0.80 0.80
CA ALA A 66 -10.39 -0.40 0.28
C ALA A 66 -11.61 -0.81 1.13
N LEU A 67 -11.48 -0.74 2.46
CA LEU A 67 -12.59 -1.03 3.37
C LEU A 67 -13.74 -0.03 3.22
N LEU A 68 -13.45 1.27 3.06
CA LEU A 68 -14.46 2.29 2.81
C LEU A 68 -15.24 1.99 1.52
N MET A 69 -14.54 1.60 0.46
CA MET A 69 -15.16 1.23 -0.82
C MET A 69 -16.05 -0.01 -0.70
N ALA A 70 -15.63 -1.02 0.08
CA ALA A 70 -16.49 -2.18 0.36
C ALA A 70 -17.72 -1.80 1.19
N ALA A 71 -17.53 -0.97 2.20
CA ALA A 71 -18.61 -0.48 3.06
C ALA A 71 -19.64 0.37 2.30
N SER A 72 -19.20 1.21 1.36
CA SER A 72 -20.10 2.00 0.50
C SER A 72 -20.97 1.12 -0.41
N ARG A 73 -20.55 -0.12 -0.67
CA ARG A 73 -21.33 -1.16 -1.37
C ARG A 73 -22.27 -1.93 -0.43
N GLY A 74 -22.23 -1.65 0.87
CA GLY A 74 -23.08 -2.27 1.89
C GLY A 74 -22.44 -3.47 2.63
N ALA A 75 -21.17 -3.78 2.38
CA ALA A 75 -20.48 -4.87 3.07
C ALA A 75 -20.25 -4.53 4.56
N ALA A 76 -20.35 -5.54 5.42
CA ALA A 76 -19.83 -5.47 6.78
C ALA A 76 -18.32 -5.69 6.73
N ILE A 77 -17.55 -4.79 7.35
CA ILE A 77 -16.10 -4.78 7.20
C ILE A 77 -15.38 -4.98 8.52
N SER A 78 -14.22 -5.59 8.43
CA SER A 78 -13.19 -5.61 9.46
C SER A 78 -11.83 -5.39 8.81
N GLY A 79 -10.89 -4.79 9.53
CA GLY A 79 -9.55 -4.51 9.02
C GLY A 79 -8.46 -4.73 10.03
N ILE A 80 -7.32 -5.18 9.55
CA ILE A 80 -6.10 -5.36 10.33
C ILE A 80 -4.98 -4.57 9.68
N GLU A 81 -4.32 -3.71 10.47
CA GLU A 81 -3.10 -2.98 10.08
C GLU A 81 -2.04 -3.15 11.19
N PRO A 82 -1.20 -4.20 11.11
CA PRO A 82 -0.22 -4.50 12.16
C PRO A 82 1.04 -3.63 12.06
N ARG A 83 1.37 -3.13 10.87
CA ARG A 83 2.67 -2.51 10.58
C ARG A 83 2.70 -1.01 10.86
N SER A 84 1.55 -0.33 10.85
CA SER A 84 1.50 1.13 11.01
C SER A 84 0.33 1.58 11.90
N PRO A 85 0.59 1.83 13.20
CA PRO A 85 -0.41 2.41 14.10
C PRO A 85 -1.00 3.72 13.58
N GLN A 86 -0.20 4.51 12.85
CA GLN A 86 -0.62 5.79 12.28
C GLN A 86 -1.60 5.59 11.11
N ARG A 87 -1.36 4.60 10.22
CA ARG A 87 -2.31 4.24 9.17
C ARG A 87 -3.59 3.67 9.77
N LEU A 88 -3.49 2.85 10.80
CA LEU A 88 -4.65 2.32 11.52
C LEU A 88 -5.49 3.44 12.16
N ALA A 89 -4.84 4.48 12.70
CA ALA A 89 -5.55 5.65 13.23
C ALA A 89 -6.34 6.37 12.13
N LEU A 90 -5.72 6.59 10.97
CA LEU A 90 -6.40 7.16 9.80
C LEU A 90 -7.55 6.28 9.29
N ALA A 91 -7.38 4.94 9.31
CA ALA A 91 -8.46 4.03 8.96
C ALA A 91 -9.65 4.15 9.91
N ARG A 92 -9.40 4.27 11.22
CA ARG A 92 -10.45 4.48 12.22
C ARG A 92 -11.18 5.80 12.03
N GLU A 93 -10.43 6.88 11.75
CA GLU A 93 -11.01 8.20 11.44
C GLU A 93 -11.87 8.15 10.18
N ARG A 94 -11.35 7.57 9.09
CA ARG A 94 -12.05 7.44 7.80
C ARG A 94 -13.32 6.59 7.91
N LEU A 95 -13.30 5.58 8.76
CA LEU A 95 -14.34 4.58 8.90
C LEU A 95 -15.20 4.81 10.16
N THR A 96 -15.36 6.09 10.58
CA THR A 96 -16.25 6.45 11.71
C THR A 96 -17.71 6.12 11.39
N PRO A 97 -18.48 5.64 12.41
CA PRO A 97 -19.85 5.15 12.23
C PRO A 97 -20.88 6.16 11.73
N ASP A 98 -20.59 7.46 11.80
CA ASP A 98 -21.58 8.52 11.52
C ASP A 98 -22.06 8.57 10.06
N HIS A 99 -21.32 7.94 9.14
CA HIS A 99 -21.63 7.92 7.71
C HIS A 99 -22.16 6.56 7.21
N TRP A 100 -22.48 5.62 8.11
CA TRP A 100 -22.74 4.23 7.74
C TRP A 100 -24.19 3.83 7.92
N SER A 101 -24.63 2.86 7.08
CA SER A 101 -25.96 2.26 7.27
C SER A 101 -26.06 1.57 8.63
N PRO A 102 -27.25 1.50 9.24
CA PRO A 102 -27.46 0.84 10.54
C PRO A 102 -26.97 -0.61 10.59
N HIS A 103 -26.98 -1.32 9.45
CA HIS A 103 -26.54 -2.72 9.35
C HIS A 103 -25.01 -2.88 9.40
N ALA A 104 -24.26 -1.87 8.98
CA ALA A 104 -22.79 -1.89 9.03
C ALA A 104 -22.22 -1.54 10.42
N ARG A 105 -23.01 -0.86 11.27
CA ARG A 105 -22.56 -0.33 12.57
C ARG A 105 -22.23 -1.38 13.63
N GLY A 106 -22.76 -2.61 13.52
CA GLY A 106 -22.66 -3.61 14.58
C GLY A 106 -21.40 -4.47 14.57
N ASN A 107 -20.66 -4.55 13.46
CA ASN A 107 -19.64 -5.56 13.24
C ASN A 107 -18.30 -5.02 12.72
N THR A 108 -18.02 -3.73 12.85
CA THR A 108 -16.75 -3.15 12.39
C THR A 108 -15.66 -3.38 13.41
N TYR A 109 -14.62 -4.10 13.03
CA TYR A 109 -13.39 -4.24 13.80
C TYR A 109 -12.22 -3.59 13.04
N LEU A 110 -11.45 -2.75 13.72
CA LEU A 110 -10.21 -2.17 13.20
C LEU A 110 -9.12 -2.29 14.27
N GLY A 111 -8.13 -3.11 14.01
CA GLY A 111 -7.09 -3.43 14.97
C GLY A 111 -5.74 -3.78 14.33
N SER A 112 -4.75 -3.99 15.19
CA SER A 112 -3.42 -4.48 14.80
C SER A 112 -3.31 -6.00 14.85
N THR A 113 -4.31 -6.69 15.41
CA THR A 113 -4.36 -8.14 15.56
C THR A 113 -5.64 -8.70 14.98
N LEU A 114 -5.72 -10.03 14.86
CA LEU A 114 -6.93 -10.70 14.41
C LEU A 114 -8.13 -10.40 15.33
N PRO A 115 -9.31 -10.16 14.75
CA PRO A 115 -10.54 -9.98 15.54
C PRO A 115 -10.89 -11.27 16.29
N PRO A 116 -11.60 -11.15 17.42
CA PRO A 116 -12.18 -12.32 18.05
C PRO A 116 -13.18 -12.96 17.07
N ALA A 117 -13.07 -14.28 16.91
CA ALA A 117 -13.97 -15.03 16.03
C ALA A 117 -15.40 -14.97 16.58
N ARG A 118 -16.29 -14.30 15.85
CA ARG A 118 -17.73 -14.27 16.12
C ARG A 118 -18.48 -15.01 15.02
N GLU A 119 -18.45 -14.45 13.82
CA GLU A 119 -19.01 -15.05 12.62
C GLU A 119 -17.92 -15.16 11.56
N PRO A 120 -17.87 -16.27 10.80
CA PRO A 120 -16.86 -16.42 9.74
C PRO A 120 -16.99 -15.35 8.66
N TYR A 121 -15.89 -14.93 8.08
CA TYR A 121 -15.86 -13.98 6.97
C TYR A 121 -16.23 -14.65 5.65
N THR A 122 -17.03 -13.97 4.83
CA THR A 122 -17.40 -14.44 3.49
C THR A 122 -16.40 -13.97 2.42
N LEU A 123 -15.47 -13.07 2.77
CA LEU A 123 -14.41 -12.57 1.91
C LEU A 123 -13.21 -12.13 2.73
N ILE A 124 -12.02 -12.53 2.30
CA ILE A 124 -10.75 -11.97 2.80
C ILE A 124 -10.06 -11.23 1.66
N THR A 125 -9.50 -10.05 1.95
CA THR A 125 -8.68 -9.31 0.98
C THR A 125 -7.29 -9.02 1.53
N ALA A 126 -6.26 -9.31 0.74
CA ALA A 126 -4.86 -8.98 0.96
C ALA A 126 -4.32 -8.29 -0.29
N PHE A 127 -4.55 -6.98 -0.41
CA PHE A 127 -4.03 -6.18 -1.52
C PHE A 127 -2.50 -5.97 -1.45
N ASP A 128 -1.90 -6.28 -0.31
CA ASP A 128 -0.52 -6.73 -0.16
C ASP A 128 -0.56 -8.22 0.15
N ALA A 129 -0.31 -9.05 -0.87
CA ALA A 129 -0.47 -10.50 -0.74
C ALA A 129 0.44 -11.10 0.35
N THR A 130 1.58 -10.47 0.65
CA THR A 130 2.52 -10.95 1.69
C THR A 130 1.89 -10.94 3.08
N ALA A 131 0.91 -10.08 3.32
CA ALA A 131 0.18 -10.01 4.58
C ALA A 131 -0.48 -11.36 4.97
N LEU A 132 -0.85 -12.18 3.98
CA LEU A 132 -1.45 -13.48 4.24
C LEU A 132 -0.46 -14.49 4.81
N LEU A 133 0.84 -14.30 4.57
CA LEU A 133 1.89 -15.17 5.13
C LEU A 133 2.17 -14.90 6.61
N ASP A 134 1.93 -13.66 7.03
CA ASP A 134 2.21 -13.19 8.39
C ASP A 134 0.99 -13.39 9.33
N ILE A 135 -0.21 -13.55 8.75
CA ILE A 135 -1.47 -13.52 9.49
C ILE A 135 -2.30 -14.77 9.15
N ASP A 136 -2.48 -15.65 10.12
CA ASP A 136 -3.33 -16.84 9.98
C ASP A 136 -4.83 -16.47 10.00
N ALA A 137 -5.25 -15.76 8.93
CA ALA A 137 -6.62 -15.26 8.78
C ALA A 137 -7.56 -16.24 8.07
N VAL A 138 -7.02 -17.21 7.33
CA VAL A 138 -7.82 -18.16 6.51
C VAL A 138 -8.81 -18.94 7.39
N ARG A 139 -8.43 -19.29 8.60
CA ARG A 139 -9.28 -19.99 9.59
C ARG A 139 -10.51 -19.19 10.04
N LEU A 140 -10.52 -17.87 9.81
CA LEU A 140 -11.67 -17.00 10.14
C LEU A 140 -12.70 -16.93 9.02
N ALA A 141 -12.42 -17.51 7.86
CA ALA A 141 -13.31 -17.49 6.70
C ALA A 141 -14.20 -18.74 6.64
N GLU A 142 -15.33 -18.60 5.96
CA GLU A 142 -16.19 -19.73 5.62
C GLU A 142 -15.48 -20.67 4.63
N ARG A 143 -15.85 -21.96 4.65
CA ARG A 143 -15.46 -22.89 3.58
C ARG A 143 -15.96 -22.36 2.24
N GLY A 144 -15.11 -22.41 1.22
CA GLY A 144 -15.43 -21.89 -0.11
C GLY A 144 -15.36 -20.38 -0.21
N ALA A 145 -15.13 -19.63 0.89
CA ALA A 145 -15.00 -18.18 0.83
C ALA A 145 -13.84 -17.77 -0.07
N PRO A 146 -14.03 -16.71 -0.90
CA PRO A 146 -12.95 -16.15 -1.69
C PRO A 146 -11.93 -15.41 -0.81
N VAL A 147 -10.68 -15.54 -1.21
CA VAL A 147 -9.54 -14.77 -0.71
C VAL A 147 -8.90 -14.06 -1.89
N VAL A 148 -8.87 -12.73 -1.87
CA VAL A 148 -8.22 -11.92 -2.89
C VAL A 148 -6.80 -11.64 -2.47
N LEU A 149 -5.84 -12.04 -3.30
CA LEU A 149 -4.43 -11.71 -3.20
C LEU A 149 -4.07 -10.75 -4.33
N ALA A 150 -3.34 -9.68 -4.06
CA ALA A 150 -2.89 -8.79 -5.10
C ALA A 150 -1.42 -8.42 -4.96
N GLY A 151 -0.83 -8.02 -6.09
CA GLY A 151 0.56 -7.60 -6.19
C GLY A 151 0.84 -6.91 -7.51
N TRP A 152 2.08 -6.51 -7.69
CA TRP A 152 2.55 -5.93 -8.93
C TRP A 152 2.35 -6.89 -10.09
N GLY A 153 2.02 -6.35 -11.25
CA GLY A 153 2.06 -7.08 -12.51
C GLY A 153 3.49 -7.28 -13.02
N PRO A 154 3.63 -7.77 -14.26
CA PRO A 154 4.94 -7.99 -14.87
C PRO A 154 5.77 -6.69 -14.87
N PRO A 155 7.06 -6.73 -14.50
CA PRO A 155 7.86 -5.51 -14.33
C PRO A 155 7.99 -4.68 -15.61
N GLU A 156 7.94 -5.31 -16.79
CA GLU A 156 7.93 -4.64 -18.08
C GLU A 156 6.63 -3.86 -18.37
N ARG A 157 5.58 -4.09 -17.59
CA ARG A 157 4.29 -3.38 -17.66
C ARG A 157 4.10 -2.38 -16.52
N CYS A 158 5.13 -2.19 -15.70
CA CYS A 158 5.11 -1.34 -14.51
C CYS A 158 6.23 -0.30 -14.58
N ALA A 159 5.90 0.92 -15.00
CA ALA A 159 6.86 2.02 -15.07
C ALA A 159 7.55 2.29 -13.71
N THR A 160 6.81 2.12 -12.61
CA THR A 160 7.36 2.28 -11.25
C THR A 160 8.47 1.26 -10.93
N SER A 161 8.56 0.13 -11.64
CA SER A 161 9.63 -0.86 -11.43
C SER A 161 11.04 -0.27 -11.58
N ALA A 162 11.22 0.71 -12.47
CA ALA A 162 12.51 1.37 -12.64
C ALA A 162 12.91 2.17 -11.39
N VAL A 163 11.95 2.83 -10.75
CA VAL A 163 12.15 3.60 -9.53
C VAL A 163 12.34 2.67 -8.31
N LEU A 164 11.53 1.60 -8.23
CA LEU A 164 11.59 0.67 -7.11
C LEU A 164 12.91 -0.13 -7.03
N ARG A 165 13.68 -0.19 -8.11
CA ARG A 165 15.05 -0.77 -8.07
C ARG A 165 15.99 -0.01 -7.15
N LEU A 166 15.71 1.27 -6.88
CA LEU A 166 16.47 2.09 -5.94
C LEU A 166 16.20 1.70 -4.48
N ALA A 167 15.10 1.02 -4.22
CA ALA A 167 14.65 0.67 -2.87
C ALA A 167 15.55 -0.36 -2.20
N ASP A 168 16.21 -1.23 -2.94
CA ASP A 168 17.29 -2.07 -2.46
C ASP A 168 17.98 -2.95 -3.51
N PRO A 169 19.28 -2.82 -3.67
CA PRO A 169 20.10 -3.85 -4.33
C PRO A 169 20.68 -4.90 -3.39
N LEU A 170 20.75 -4.70 -2.07
CA LEU A 170 21.62 -5.49 -1.20
C LEU A 170 20.92 -6.23 -0.04
N ASN A 171 19.75 -5.80 0.40
CA ASN A 171 19.14 -6.27 1.67
C ASN A 171 17.74 -6.90 1.58
N GLY A 172 17.30 -7.31 0.38
CA GLY A 172 16.01 -8.01 0.22
C GLY A 172 14.79 -7.08 0.25
N GLY A 173 14.95 -5.81 -0.10
CA GLY A 173 13.89 -4.84 -0.30
C GLY A 173 12.94 -5.24 -1.44
N TRP A 174 12.68 -4.35 -2.37
CA TRP A 174 11.79 -4.66 -3.48
C TRP A 174 12.46 -5.59 -4.51
N ARG A 175 11.75 -6.64 -4.91
CA ARG A 175 12.08 -7.46 -6.08
C ARG A 175 10.98 -7.38 -7.13
N PRO A 176 11.30 -7.51 -8.42
CA PRO A 176 10.29 -7.66 -9.46
C PRO A 176 9.34 -8.82 -9.17
N ALA A 177 8.05 -8.61 -9.47
CA ALA A 177 7.07 -9.67 -9.34
C ALA A 177 7.34 -10.79 -10.35
N HIS A 178 7.31 -12.03 -9.89
CA HIS A 178 7.32 -13.22 -10.73
C HIS A 178 5.91 -13.66 -11.06
N ARG A 179 5.80 -14.42 -12.14
CA ARG A 179 4.52 -14.84 -12.69
C ARG A 179 3.64 -15.57 -11.68
N ASP A 180 4.23 -16.42 -10.87
CA ASP A 180 3.52 -17.37 -10.01
C ASP A 180 3.54 -16.98 -8.51
N ASP A 181 4.03 -15.77 -8.18
CA ASP A 181 4.16 -15.30 -6.79
C ASP A 181 2.85 -15.38 -6.00
N LEU A 182 1.73 -14.99 -6.61
CA LEU A 182 0.42 -15.02 -5.94
C LEU A 182 -0.08 -16.45 -5.74
N GLU A 183 0.16 -17.34 -6.71
CA GLU A 183 -0.16 -18.75 -6.63
C GLU A 183 0.66 -19.46 -5.56
N GLU A 184 1.95 -19.12 -5.44
CA GLU A 184 2.82 -19.66 -4.39
C GLU A 184 2.32 -19.24 -2.99
N ILE A 185 1.94 -17.96 -2.83
CA ILE A 185 1.36 -17.46 -1.57
C ILE A 185 0.05 -18.21 -1.27
N ALA A 186 -0.84 -18.33 -2.25
CA ALA A 186 -2.11 -19.05 -2.08
C ALA A 186 -1.87 -20.52 -1.67
N HIS A 187 -0.95 -21.21 -2.34
CA HIS A 187 -0.61 -22.58 -2.03
C HIS A 187 -0.05 -22.74 -0.60
N ARG A 188 0.87 -21.86 -0.19
CA ARG A 188 1.44 -21.86 1.17
C ARG A 188 0.38 -21.61 2.24
N ALA A 189 -0.66 -20.84 1.93
CA ALA A 189 -1.79 -20.58 2.80
C ALA A 189 -2.88 -21.69 2.73
N GLY A 190 -2.65 -22.77 1.97
CA GLY A 190 -3.60 -23.88 1.82
C GLY A 190 -4.81 -23.54 0.97
N LEU A 191 -4.77 -22.48 0.18
CA LEU A 191 -5.87 -22.01 -0.66
C LEU A 191 -5.83 -22.64 -2.06
N LYS A 192 -7.01 -22.74 -2.70
CA LYS A 192 -7.15 -23.22 -4.07
C LYS A 192 -7.38 -22.07 -5.03
N PRO A 193 -6.49 -21.80 -6.01
CA PRO A 193 -6.71 -20.81 -7.04
C PRO A 193 -8.04 -21.05 -7.79
N ASP A 194 -8.82 -19.97 -8.00
CA ASP A 194 -10.15 -20.02 -8.66
C ASP A 194 -10.24 -19.04 -9.84
N GLY A 195 -9.47 -17.98 -9.85
CA GLY A 195 -9.44 -17.04 -10.94
C GLY A 195 -8.40 -15.93 -10.73
N SER A 196 -8.09 -15.20 -11.78
CA SER A 196 -7.16 -14.07 -11.69
C SER A 196 -7.53 -12.97 -12.68
N GLY A 197 -6.99 -11.77 -12.43
CA GLY A 197 -7.14 -10.64 -13.33
C GLY A 197 -5.93 -9.70 -13.30
N ARG A 198 -5.91 -8.80 -14.29
CA ARG A 198 -4.93 -7.71 -14.38
C ARG A 198 -5.66 -6.41 -14.51
N VAL A 199 -5.18 -5.39 -13.82
CA VAL A 199 -5.81 -4.07 -13.77
C VAL A 199 -4.77 -3.01 -14.03
N ALA A 200 -5.08 -2.05 -14.90
CA ALA A 200 -4.27 -0.85 -15.05
C ALA A 200 -4.46 0.05 -13.84
N CYS A 201 -3.39 0.31 -13.12
CA CYS A 201 -3.36 1.24 -11.99
C CYS A 201 -2.27 2.28 -12.25
N PRO A 202 -2.49 3.26 -13.12
CA PRO A 202 -1.51 4.28 -13.39
C PRO A 202 -1.28 5.13 -12.15
N PHE A 203 -0.02 5.45 -11.86
CA PHE A 203 0.34 6.36 -10.79
C PHE A 203 0.48 7.77 -11.34
N GLY A 204 -0.45 8.63 -10.97
CA GLY A 204 -0.51 10.03 -11.37
C GLY A 204 -0.26 10.96 -10.19
N TYR A 205 0.79 11.75 -10.25
CA TYR A 205 1.16 12.69 -9.19
C TYR A 205 1.10 14.13 -9.69
N ALA A 206 0.75 15.06 -8.80
CA ALA A 206 0.68 16.47 -9.10
C ALA A 206 2.03 17.10 -9.52
N GLY A 207 3.14 16.43 -9.18
CA GLY A 207 4.50 16.83 -9.53
C GLY A 207 5.51 15.88 -8.89
N ALA A 208 6.81 16.13 -9.14
CA ALA A 208 7.90 15.31 -8.62
C ALA A 208 7.92 15.26 -7.09
N ASP A 209 7.63 16.35 -6.40
CA ASP A 209 7.59 16.37 -4.93
C ASP A 209 6.49 15.46 -4.37
N SER A 210 5.31 15.51 -4.98
CA SER A 210 4.21 14.61 -4.62
C SER A 210 4.56 13.15 -4.91
N ALA A 211 5.25 12.87 -6.02
CA ALA A 211 5.69 11.51 -6.36
C ALA A 211 6.71 10.97 -5.36
N VAL A 212 7.73 11.77 -5.01
CA VAL A 212 8.74 11.40 -3.99
C VAL A 212 8.06 11.07 -2.66
N ARG A 213 7.20 11.96 -2.14
CA ARG A 213 6.48 11.72 -0.88
C ARG A 213 5.60 10.46 -0.95
N GLY A 214 4.85 10.28 -2.04
CA GLY A 214 4.01 9.11 -2.24
C GLY A 214 4.82 7.81 -2.25
N LEU A 215 5.94 7.78 -2.97
CA LEU A 215 6.82 6.62 -3.06
C LEU A 215 7.49 6.31 -1.71
N LEU A 216 8.04 7.30 -1.03
CA LEU A 216 8.64 7.14 0.29
C LEU A 216 7.62 6.71 1.36
N SER A 217 6.36 7.11 1.20
CA SER A 217 5.30 6.71 2.12
C SER A 217 5.03 5.21 2.13
N THR A 218 5.45 4.48 1.08
CA THR A 218 5.29 3.02 0.99
C THR A 218 6.09 2.25 2.03
N GLY A 219 7.24 2.78 2.46
CA GLY A 219 8.21 2.10 3.31
C GLY A 219 9.25 1.28 2.55
N LEU A 220 9.11 1.16 1.24
CA LEU A 220 10.02 0.35 0.43
C LEU A 220 11.44 0.92 0.36
N PHE A 221 11.60 2.21 0.57
CA PHE A 221 12.89 2.91 0.50
C PHE A 221 13.59 3.09 1.85
N ASP A 222 13.03 2.55 2.94
CA ASP A 222 13.58 2.77 4.29
C ASP A 222 15.02 2.30 4.43
N ALA A 223 15.33 1.12 3.91
CA ALA A 223 16.70 0.59 3.92
C ALA A 223 17.67 1.45 3.09
N ALA A 224 17.22 1.97 1.96
CA ALA A 224 18.04 2.88 1.13
C ALA A 224 18.28 4.21 1.85
N VAL A 225 17.25 4.76 2.51
CA VAL A 225 17.38 5.99 3.32
C VAL A 225 18.32 5.79 4.50
N GLU A 226 18.26 4.65 5.17
CA GLU A 226 19.18 4.32 6.26
C GLU A 226 20.63 4.19 5.77
N ALA A 227 20.84 3.61 4.59
CA ALA A 227 22.17 3.38 4.03
C ALA A 227 22.83 4.64 3.44
N SER A 228 22.08 5.50 2.75
CA SER A 228 22.62 6.62 1.96
C SER A 228 22.09 8.02 2.36
N GLY A 229 21.11 8.08 3.24
CA GLY A 229 20.47 9.32 3.68
C GLY A 229 19.29 9.74 2.79
N GLN A 230 18.37 10.47 3.38
CA GLN A 230 17.12 10.92 2.75
C GLN A 230 17.38 11.75 1.49
N ASP A 231 18.27 12.75 1.55
CA ASP A 231 18.53 13.68 0.44
C ASP A 231 19.08 12.95 -0.80
N GLN A 232 19.91 11.91 -0.59
CA GLN A 232 20.45 11.11 -1.69
C GLN A 232 19.34 10.28 -2.35
N VAL A 233 18.51 9.62 -1.56
CA VAL A 233 17.38 8.82 -2.06
C VAL A 233 16.37 9.70 -2.78
N ASP A 234 16.04 10.87 -2.26
CA ASP A 234 15.16 11.85 -2.90
C ASP A 234 15.68 12.25 -4.28
N LYS A 235 16.98 12.54 -4.38
CA LYS A 235 17.65 12.88 -5.64
C LYS A 235 17.54 11.74 -6.64
N GLU A 236 17.89 10.53 -6.25
CA GLU A 236 17.85 9.35 -7.12
C GLU A 236 16.42 9.04 -7.59
N ILE A 237 15.42 9.15 -6.71
CA ILE A 237 14.01 9.01 -7.09
C ILE A 237 13.62 10.06 -8.13
N ARG A 238 13.99 11.33 -7.93
CA ARG A 238 13.70 12.41 -8.91
C ARG A 238 14.34 12.15 -10.27
N GLU A 239 15.58 11.69 -10.29
CA GLU A 239 16.27 11.31 -11.52
C GLU A 239 15.56 10.16 -12.23
N ALA A 240 15.14 9.13 -11.49
CA ALA A 240 14.40 7.98 -12.03
C ALA A 240 12.98 8.34 -12.51
N LEU A 241 12.36 9.38 -11.94
CA LEU A 241 11.06 9.90 -12.35
C LEU A 241 11.11 10.75 -13.62
N HIS A 242 12.29 11.29 -14.01
CA HIS A 242 12.41 12.22 -15.11
C HIS A 242 11.75 11.76 -16.42
N PRO A 243 11.84 10.49 -16.85
CA PRO A 243 11.19 10.01 -18.08
C PRO A 243 9.66 10.04 -18.04
N TYR A 244 9.07 10.18 -16.85
CA TYR A 244 7.62 10.15 -16.62
C TYR A 244 7.02 11.52 -16.34
N VAL A 245 7.84 12.56 -16.31
CA VAL A 245 7.38 13.95 -16.15
C VAL A 245 6.73 14.42 -17.43
N GLN A 246 5.48 14.87 -17.32
CA GLN A 246 4.70 15.42 -18.43
C GLN A 246 5.03 16.91 -18.64
N PRO A 247 4.73 17.50 -19.82
CA PRO A 247 4.99 18.92 -20.10
C PRO A 247 4.39 19.89 -19.06
N GLY A 248 3.31 19.50 -18.39
CA GLY A 248 2.68 20.29 -17.32
C GLY A 248 3.30 20.10 -15.93
N GLY A 249 4.42 19.35 -15.81
CA GLY A 249 5.10 19.08 -14.54
C GLY A 249 4.50 17.95 -13.71
N THR A 250 3.36 17.39 -14.09
CA THR A 250 2.80 16.20 -13.46
C THR A 250 3.64 14.97 -13.79
N VAL A 251 3.60 13.95 -12.92
CA VAL A 251 4.27 12.67 -13.15
C VAL A 251 3.23 11.61 -13.46
N TRP A 252 3.42 10.85 -14.54
CA TRP A 252 2.50 9.81 -14.95
C TRP A 252 3.24 8.51 -15.26
N MET A 253 2.99 7.49 -14.45
CA MET A 253 3.61 6.17 -14.59
C MET A 253 2.54 5.11 -14.85
N PRO A 254 2.45 4.52 -16.04
CA PRO A 254 1.58 3.40 -16.30
C PRO A 254 2.06 2.17 -15.50
N ASN A 255 1.14 1.56 -14.76
CA ASN A 255 1.39 0.35 -14.02
C ASN A 255 0.24 -0.64 -14.20
N VAL A 256 0.56 -1.91 -14.06
CA VAL A 256 -0.41 -3.00 -14.06
C VAL A 256 -0.27 -3.73 -12.72
N PHE A 257 -1.39 -3.94 -12.07
CA PHE A 257 -1.49 -4.84 -10.92
C PHE A 257 -2.15 -6.15 -11.33
N ARG A 258 -1.80 -7.21 -10.64
CA ARG A 258 -2.41 -8.52 -10.77
C ARG A 258 -3.16 -8.85 -9.48
N TYR A 259 -4.31 -9.49 -9.59
CA TYR A 259 -4.96 -10.13 -8.47
C TYR A 259 -5.26 -11.59 -8.77
N LEU A 260 -5.26 -12.41 -7.73
CA LEU A 260 -5.66 -13.80 -7.72
C LEU A 260 -6.84 -13.95 -6.75
N ILE A 261 -7.87 -14.63 -7.19
CA ILE A 261 -8.94 -15.10 -6.32
C ILE A 261 -8.64 -16.56 -6.03
N ALA A 262 -8.56 -16.89 -4.76
CA ALA A 262 -8.41 -18.27 -4.29
C ALA A 262 -9.55 -18.61 -3.33
N ARG A 263 -9.81 -19.90 -3.10
CA ARG A 263 -10.88 -20.38 -2.22
C ARG A 263 -10.33 -21.08 -1.01
N VAL A 264 -10.98 -20.84 0.12
CA VAL A 264 -10.80 -21.64 1.34
C VAL A 264 -11.32 -23.04 1.08
N PRO A 265 -10.56 -24.12 1.37
CA PRO A 265 -10.95 -25.50 1.09
C PRO A 265 -12.13 -26.01 1.96
#